data_cafa7bbfa5425253e1b09636a47df62c
#
_entry.id   cafa7bbfa5425253e1b09636a47df62c
#
_cell.length_a   1.000
_cell.length_b   1.000
_cell.length_c   1.000
_cell.angle_alpha   90.00
_cell.angle_beta   90.00
_cell.angle_gamma   90.00
#
_symmetry.space_group_name_H-M   'P 1'
#
loop_
_entity.id
_entity.type
_entity.pdbx_description
1 polymer ?
#
loop_
_entity_poly.entity_id
_entity_poly.type
_entity_poly.pdbx_seq_one_letter_code
_entity_poly.pdbx_strand_id
1 'polypeptide(L)'
;MSSVLAARSAIRERGHEALLPAMARDVMAESPEGIGLVGVLAGPGSFTGIRAGLALAHGIGLAAGVPVIGVTVGEAIAAGLPSLDGWTLWTVTEGRRGHVFLERGSDALSCAVDALPMPPDKVAIAGGAANQIAARLAARGVTVMLTAARFPSPLRIAQVAARRHAGAMPVREAQPLYIDPPEAKPPAGGPRPPPDAAM
;
A
#
# COMPACT_ATOMS: atom_id res chain seq x y z
N MET A 1 -18.77 -3.54 -17.53
CA MET A 1 -17.49 -4.28 -17.36
C MET A 1 -16.37 -3.26 -17.42
N SER A 2 -15.47 -3.23 -16.44
CA SER A 2 -14.32 -2.32 -16.50
C SER A 2 -13.26 -2.91 -17.44
N SER A 3 -12.87 -2.18 -18.48
CA SER A 3 -11.79 -2.57 -19.39
C SER A 3 -10.49 -1.89 -18.95
N VAL A 4 -9.36 -2.59 -19.14
CA VAL A 4 -8.02 -1.99 -18.98
C VAL A 4 -7.62 -1.45 -20.35
N LEU A 5 -7.43 -0.12 -20.47
CA LEU A 5 -6.97 0.52 -21.70
C LEU A 5 -5.45 0.40 -21.82
N ALA A 6 -4.73 0.71 -20.77
CA ALA A 6 -3.28 0.64 -20.74
C ALA A 6 -2.78 0.21 -19.34
N ALA A 7 -1.67 -0.49 -19.29
CA ALA A 7 -1.00 -0.84 -18.05
C ALA A 7 0.51 -0.91 -18.23
N ARG A 8 1.25 -0.48 -17.23
CA ARG A 8 2.71 -0.61 -17.15
C ARG A 8 3.08 -1.18 -15.78
N SER A 9 4.03 -2.08 -15.74
CA SER A 9 4.58 -2.60 -14.49
C SER A 9 6.09 -2.85 -14.65
N ALA A 10 6.82 -2.65 -13.56
CA ALA A 10 8.24 -2.96 -13.49
C ALA A 10 8.57 -3.49 -12.10
N ILE A 11 9.32 -4.58 -12.04
CA ILE A 11 9.86 -5.12 -10.78
C ILE A 11 11.35 -4.79 -10.78
N ARG A 12 11.77 -3.99 -9.79
CA ARG A 12 13.17 -3.61 -9.58
C ARG A 12 13.48 -3.58 -8.09
N GLU A 13 14.69 -3.91 -7.73
CA GLU A 13 15.13 -3.84 -6.33
C GLU A 13 15.32 -2.39 -5.86
N ARG A 14 15.72 -1.48 -6.74
CA ARG A 14 15.97 -0.06 -6.43
C ARG A 14 15.65 0.85 -7.63
N GLY A 15 15.39 2.14 -7.36
CA GLY A 15 15.22 3.15 -8.41
C GLY A 15 13.91 3.05 -9.18
N HIS A 16 12.93 2.30 -8.67
CA HIS A 16 11.60 2.18 -9.30
C HIS A 16 10.83 3.50 -9.25
N GLU A 17 11.08 4.34 -8.26
CA GLU A 17 10.45 5.66 -8.14
C GLU A 17 10.79 6.60 -9.29
N ALA A 18 11.98 6.50 -9.87
CA ALA A 18 12.39 7.29 -11.02
C ALA A 18 11.66 6.89 -12.31
N LEU A 19 11.10 5.69 -12.39
CA LEU A 19 10.35 5.20 -13.55
C LEU A 19 8.88 5.64 -13.53
N LEU A 20 8.30 5.92 -12.37
CA LEU A 20 6.89 6.19 -12.22
C LEU A 20 6.38 7.34 -13.11
N PRO A 21 7.07 8.51 -13.22
CA PRO A 21 6.59 9.60 -14.08
C PRO A 21 6.51 9.21 -15.56
N ALA A 22 7.52 8.49 -16.06
CA ALA A 22 7.53 8.04 -17.46
C ALA A 22 6.41 7.02 -17.72
N MET A 23 6.25 6.02 -16.83
CA MET A 23 5.19 5.03 -16.94
C MET A 23 3.79 5.66 -16.87
N ALA A 24 3.59 6.64 -15.98
CA ALA A 24 2.32 7.35 -15.86
C ALA A 24 2.01 8.14 -17.15
N ARG A 25 2.99 8.89 -17.67
CA ARG A 25 2.86 9.61 -18.94
C ARG A 25 2.46 8.68 -20.09
N ASP A 26 3.15 7.51 -20.20
CA ASP A 26 2.89 6.56 -21.28
C ASP A 26 1.49 5.94 -21.19
N VAL A 27 1.02 5.65 -19.98
CA VAL A 27 -0.36 5.15 -19.74
C VAL A 27 -1.38 6.24 -20.06
N MET A 28 -1.15 7.48 -19.65
CA MET A 28 -2.07 8.59 -19.90
C MET A 28 -2.17 8.92 -21.38
N ALA A 29 -1.09 8.78 -22.15
CA ALA A 29 -1.09 9.01 -23.60
C ALA A 29 -1.99 8.01 -24.36
N GLU A 30 -2.25 6.84 -23.80
CA GLU A 30 -3.15 5.82 -24.35
C GLU A 30 -4.63 6.00 -23.92
N SER A 31 -4.94 7.03 -23.11
CA SER A 31 -6.29 7.34 -22.64
C SER A 31 -6.82 8.61 -23.31
N PRO A 32 -7.45 8.53 -24.48
CA PRO A 32 -7.89 9.69 -25.26
C PRO A 32 -9.00 10.51 -24.58
N GLU A 33 -9.76 9.88 -23.69
CA GLU A 33 -10.87 10.54 -22.98
C GLU A 33 -10.43 11.29 -21.71
N GLY A 34 -9.12 11.26 -21.40
CA GLY A 34 -8.58 11.82 -20.17
C GLY A 34 -8.81 10.91 -18.96
N ILE A 35 -8.62 11.48 -17.77
CA ILE A 35 -8.76 10.75 -16.50
C ILE A 35 -9.82 11.42 -15.62
N GLY A 36 -10.64 10.64 -14.94
CA GLY A 36 -11.67 11.12 -14.00
C GLY A 36 -11.30 10.90 -12.53
N LEU A 37 -10.28 10.07 -12.25
CA LEU A 37 -9.89 9.69 -10.90
C LEU A 37 -8.46 9.18 -10.88
N VAL A 38 -7.71 9.47 -9.82
CA VAL A 38 -6.40 8.87 -9.54
C VAL A 38 -6.49 8.01 -8.29
N GLY A 39 -6.25 6.71 -8.42
CA GLY A 39 -6.06 5.79 -7.29
C GLY A 39 -4.57 5.62 -6.97
N VAL A 40 -4.18 5.71 -5.70
CA VAL A 40 -2.80 5.57 -5.27
C VAL A 40 -2.65 4.73 -4.02
N LEU A 41 -1.57 3.95 -3.93
CA LEU A 41 -1.25 3.21 -2.71
C LEU A 41 -0.79 4.18 -1.61
N ALA A 42 -1.52 4.15 -0.49
CA ALA A 42 -1.18 4.89 0.73
C ALA A 42 -0.18 4.12 1.64
N GLY A 43 0.04 2.84 1.38
CA GLY A 43 0.86 1.93 2.16
C GLY A 43 0.08 0.71 2.65
N PRO A 44 0.69 -0.10 3.54
CA PRO A 44 2.06 0.00 4.03
C PRO A 44 3.12 -0.38 3.00
N GLY A 45 4.37 0.07 3.20
CA GLY A 45 5.48 -0.27 2.31
C GLY A 45 6.70 0.66 2.46
N SER A 46 7.54 0.69 1.43
CA SER A 46 8.74 1.54 1.40
C SER A 46 8.40 3.03 1.58
N PHE A 47 9.03 3.66 2.56
CA PHE A 47 8.84 5.08 2.88
C PHE A 47 9.03 6.01 1.66
N THR A 48 10.11 5.79 0.91
CA THR A 48 10.40 6.58 -0.29
C THR A 48 9.42 6.29 -1.41
N GLY A 49 9.13 5.00 -1.65
CA GLY A 49 8.23 4.59 -2.73
C GLY A 49 6.81 5.10 -2.55
N ILE A 50 6.26 5.02 -1.33
CA ILE A 50 4.91 5.53 -1.03
C ILE A 50 4.85 7.04 -1.25
N ARG A 51 5.83 7.80 -0.76
CA ARG A 51 5.85 9.26 -0.91
C ARG A 51 6.00 9.68 -2.37
N ALA A 52 6.86 9.00 -3.13
CA ALA A 52 7.01 9.28 -4.56
C ALA A 52 5.72 9.01 -5.32
N GLY A 53 5.06 7.89 -5.05
CA GLY A 53 3.76 7.54 -5.65
C GLY A 53 2.67 8.56 -5.31
N LEU A 54 2.57 8.96 -4.05
CA LEU A 54 1.59 9.96 -3.58
C LEU A 54 1.86 11.34 -4.19
N ALA A 55 3.13 11.78 -4.23
CA ALA A 55 3.49 13.07 -4.82
C ALA A 55 3.13 13.12 -6.32
N LEU A 56 3.44 12.04 -7.06
CA LEU A 56 3.06 11.93 -8.47
C LEU A 56 1.54 11.93 -8.65
N ALA A 57 0.82 11.15 -7.84
CA ALA A 57 -0.63 11.07 -7.92
C ALA A 57 -1.31 12.43 -7.64
N HIS A 58 -0.84 13.15 -6.61
CA HIS A 58 -1.33 14.50 -6.33
C HIS A 58 -1.00 15.48 -7.45
N GLY A 59 0.20 15.40 -8.04
CA GLY A 59 0.57 16.22 -9.20
C GLY A 59 -0.34 15.97 -10.40
N ILE A 60 -0.62 14.71 -10.71
CA ILE A 60 -1.55 14.33 -11.78
C ILE A 60 -2.97 14.80 -11.46
N GLY A 61 -3.47 14.54 -10.24
CA GLY A 61 -4.80 14.96 -9.82
C GLY A 61 -5.00 16.47 -9.91
N LEU A 62 -3.99 17.25 -9.47
CA LEU A 62 -4.00 18.69 -9.56
C LEU A 62 -4.01 19.16 -11.03
N ALA A 63 -3.16 18.60 -11.88
CA ALA A 63 -3.06 19.00 -13.29
C ALA A 63 -4.33 18.66 -14.08
N ALA A 64 -5.00 17.54 -13.76
CA ALA A 64 -6.21 17.09 -14.43
C ALA A 64 -7.51 17.60 -13.77
N GLY A 65 -7.44 18.24 -12.61
CA GLY A 65 -8.62 18.69 -11.87
C GLY A 65 -9.48 17.52 -11.31
N VAL A 66 -8.89 16.38 -10.98
CA VAL A 66 -9.61 15.17 -10.54
C VAL A 66 -9.21 14.74 -9.13
N PRO A 67 -10.10 14.03 -8.41
CA PRO A 67 -9.81 13.56 -7.07
C PRO A 67 -8.69 12.50 -7.06
N VAL A 68 -7.93 12.48 -5.95
CA VAL A 68 -6.90 11.48 -5.65
C VAL A 68 -7.36 10.66 -4.45
N ILE A 69 -7.46 9.36 -4.60
CA ILE A 69 -8.02 8.44 -3.60
C ILE A 69 -6.95 7.47 -3.11
N GLY A 70 -6.76 7.43 -1.79
CA GLY A 70 -5.85 6.47 -1.13
C GLY A 70 -6.42 5.06 -1.08
N VAL A 71 -5.56 4.08 -1.29
CA VAL A 71 -5.87 2.64 -1.20
C VAL A 71 -4.76 1.96 -0.41
N THR A 72 -5.07 1.03 0.50
CA THR A 72 -4.02 0.27 1.16
C THR A 72 -3.57 -0.93 0.33
N VAL A 73 -2.40 -1.48 0.66
CA VAL A 73 -1.90 -2.70 0.00
C VAL A 73 -2.86 -3.86 0.26
N GLY A 74 -3.36 -3.99 1.49
CA GLY A 74 -4.32 -5.02 1.87
C GLY A 74 -5.63 -4.91 1.11
N GLU A 75 -6.19 -3.71 0.97
CA GLU A 75 -7.42 -3.48 0.21
C GLU A 75 -7.26 -3.86 -1.27
N ALA A 76 -6.14 -3.47 -1.88
CA ALA A 76 -5.88 -3.78 -3.28
C ALA A 76 -5.66 -5.28 -3.53
N ILE A 77 -4.97 -5.96 -2.62
CA ILE A 77 -4.77 -7.41 -2.68
C ILE A 77 -6.10 -8.14 -2.45
N ALA A 78 -6.86 -7.77 -1.42
CA ALA A 78 -8.17 -8.36 -1.12
C ALA A 78 -9.13 -8.26 -2.30
N ALA A 79 -9.16 -7.12 -2.99
CA ALA A 79 -9.97 -6.91 -4.19
C ALA A 79 -9.61 -7.84 -5.36
N GLY A 80 -8.43 -8.45 -5.33
CA GLY A 80 -7.96 -9.41 -6.34
C GLY A 80 -8.19 -10.87 -6.01
N LEU A 81 -8.57 -11.18 -4.77
CA LEU A 81 -8.78 -12.55 -4.31
C LEU A 81 -10.23 -13.00 -4.58
N PRO A 82 -10.46 -14.31 -4.79
CA PRO A 82 -11.81 -14.87 -4.75
C PRO A 82 -12.40 -14.77 -3.33
N SER A 83 -13.68 -15.11 -3.18
CA SER A 83 -14.27 -15.24 -1.85
C SER A 83 -13.46 -16.20 -0.97
N LEU A 84 -13.19 -15.77 0.24
CA LEU A 84 -12.43 -16.53 1.24
C LEU A 84 -13.36 -16.98 2.37
N ASP A 85 -14.49 -17.58 2.00
CA ASP A 85 -15.54 -17.97 2.95
C ASP A 85 -15.00 -18.76 4.15
N GLY A 86 -15.21 -18.22 5.34
CA GLY A 86 -14.75 -18.79 6.59
C GLY A 86 -13.24 -18.69 6.85
N TRP A 87 -12.48 -17.92 6.06
CA TRP A 87 -11.07 -17.63 6.32
C TRP A 87 -10.89 -16.15 6.68
N THR A 88 -10.09 -15.88 7.70
CA THR A 88 -9.65 -14.51 8.00
C THR A 88 -8.49 -14.15 7.08
N LEU A 89 -8.62 -13.08 6.28
CA LEU A 89 -7.52 -12.62 5.42
C LEU A 89 -6.54 -11.78 6.22
N TRP A 90 -5.28 -12.15 6.16
CA TRP A 90 -4.14 -11.35 6.59
C TRP A 90 -3.29 -10.96 5.39
N THR A 91 -3.13 -9.67 5.15
CA THR A 91 -2.17 -9.19 4.16
C THR A 91 -0.91 -8.76 4.87
N VAL A 92 0.22 -9.32 4.45
CA VAL A 92 1.52 -9.10 5.10
C VAL A 92 2.52 -8.53 4.12
N THR A 93 3.05 -7.35 4.44
CA THR A 93 4.04 -6.64 3.66
C THR A 93 5.35 -6.57 4.43
N GLU A 94 6.46 -6.64 3.73
CA GLU A 94 7.79 -6.53 4.35
C GLU A 94 7.96 -5.16 4.99
N GLY A 95 8.36 -5.18 6.26
CA GLY A 95 8.77 -4.03 7.04
C GLY A 95 10.28 -3.91 7.14
N ARG A 96 10.77 -3.10 8.07
CA ARG A 96 12.20 -2.93 8.34
C ARG A 96 12.70 -3.93 9.38
N ARG A 97 13.96 -4.39 9.25
CA ARG A 97 14.69 -5.08 10.32
C ARG A 97 13.94 -6.23 10.99
N GLY A 98 13.40 -7.15 10.21
CA GLY A 98 12.70 -8.32 10.75
C GLY A 98 11.28 -8.03 11.25
N HIS A 99 10.69 -6.89 10.89
CA HIS A 99 9.29 -6.57 11.09
C HIS A 99 8.49 -6.78 9.81
N VAL A 100 7.21 -6.97 9.98
CA VAL A 100 6.22 -6.98 8.90
C VAL A 100 5.09 -6.03 9.24
N PHE A 101 4.48 -5.47 8.21
CA PHE A 101 3.20 -4.80 8.34
C PHE A 101 2.10 -5.82 8.08
N LEU A 102 1.18 -5.93 9.01
CA LEU A 102 0.05 -6.85 8.97
C LEU A 102 -1.24 -6.03 8.87
N GLU A 103 -1.98 -6.20 7.79
CA GLU A 103 -3.31 -5.63 7.61
C GLU A 103 -4.38 -6.72 7.79
N ARG A 104 -5.43 -6.40 8.55
CA ARG A 104 -6.58 -7.26 8.87
C ARG A 104 -7.86 -6.44 8.74
N GLY A 105 -8.51 -6.51 7.57
CA GLY A 105 -9.65 -5.62 7.28
C GLY A 105 -9.23 -4.15 7.32
N SER A 106 -9.77 -3.37 8.27
CA SER A 106 -9.43 -1.96 8.48
C SER A 106 -8.18 -1.73 9.34
N ASP A 107 -7.77 -2.76 10.09
CA ASP A 107 -6.69 -2.64 11.06
C ASP A 107 -5.34 -2.90 10.41
N ALA A 108 -4.35 -2.12 10.78
CA ALA A 108 -2.98 -2.29 10.36
C ALA A 108 -2.03 -2.16 11.55
N LEU A 109 -1.08 -3.06 11.67
CA LEU A 109 -0.07 -3.04 12.72
C LEU A 109 1.31 -3.43 12.18
N SER A 110 2.35 -2.98 12.86
CA SER A 110 3.72 -3.43 12.66
C SER A 110 4.08 -4.40 13.78
N CYS A 111 4.65 -5.54 13.44
CA CYS A 111 5.10 -6.49 14.43
C CYS A 111 6.39 -7.20 13.99
N ALA A 112 7.18 -7.62 14.96
CA ALA A 112 8.34 -8.46 14.68
C ALA A 112 7.86 -9.81 14.13
N VAL A 113 8.60 -10.36 13.19
CA VAL A 113 8.28 -11.66 12.57
C VAL A 113 8.19 -12.79 13.60
N ASP A 114 8.91 -12.66 14.72
CA ASP A 114 8.88 -13.63 15.83
C ASP A 114 7.76 -13.37 16.86
N ALA A 115 7.14 -12.18 16.81
CA ALA A 115 6.07 -11.76 17.73
C ALA A 115 4.72 -11.58 17.00
N LEU A 116 4.45 -12.41 16.01
CA LEU A 116 3.18 -12.41 15.31
C LEU A 116 2.01 -12.70 16.25
N PRO A 117 0.91 -11.96 16.16
CA PRO A 117 -0.30 -12.30 16.90
C PRO A 117 -0.82 -13.68 16.49
N MET A 118 -1.63 -14.30 17.35
CA MET A 118 -2.36 -15.51 16.97
C MET A 118 -3.66 -15.11 16.28
N PRO A 119 -3.98 -15.68 15.10
CA PRO A 119 -5.29 -15.48 14.52
C PRO A 119 -6.36 -16.19 15.37
N PRO A 120 -7.60 -15.68 15.38
CA PRO A 120 -8.67 -16.31 16.16
C PRO A 120 -9.11 -17.68 15.62
N ASP A 121 -8.84 -17.95 14.34
CA ASP A 121 -9.21 -19.17 13.62
C ASP A 121 -8.24 -19.36 12.43
N LYS A 122 -8.62 -20.15 11.45
CA LYS A 122 -7.87 -20.37 10.19
C LYS A 122 -7.67 -19.07 9.43
N VAL A 123 -6.49 -18.90 8.86
CA VAL A 123 -6.06 -17.67 8.24
C VAL A 123 -5.58 -17.87 6.81
N ALA A 124 -6.07 -17.03 5.88
CA ALA A 124 -5.55 -16.90 4.53
C ALA A 124 -4.49 -15.80 4.52
N ILE A 125 -3.31 -16.08 3.99
CA ILE A 125 -2.18 -15.14 3.99
C ILE A 125 -1.85 -14.71 2.57
N ALA A 126 -1.76 -13.39 2.36
CA ALA A 126 -1.40 -12.75 1.11
C ALA A 126 -0.29 -11.71 1.35
N GLY A 127 0.32 -11.21 0.25
CA GLY A 127 1.33 -10.14 0.30
C GLY A 127 2.77 -10.63 0.18
N GLY A 128 3.72 -9.70 0.11
CA GLY A 128 5.14 -9.98 -0.14
C GLY A 128 5.78 -10.92 0.89
N ALA A 129 5.46 -10.74 2.17
CA ALA A 129 5.97 -11.56 3.26
C ALA A 129 5.16 -12.85 3.52
N ALA A 130 4.15 -13.17 2.69
CA ALA A 130 3.20 -14.25 2.94
C ALA A 130 3.86 -15.62 3.17
N ASN A 131 4.87 -15.98 2.39
CA ASN A 131 5.55 -17.29 2.52
C ASN A 131 6.19 -17.45 3.92
N GLN A 132 6.91 -16.43 4.36
CA GLN A 132 7.60 -16.42 5.66
C GLN A 132 6.59 -16.51 6.82
N ILE A 133 5.53 -15.71 6.74
CA ILE A 133 4.53 -15.64 7.82
C ILE A 133 3.67 -16.89 7.86
N ALA A 134 3.29 -17.43 6.71
CA ALA A 134 2.56 -18.69 6.62
C ALA A 134 3.33 -19.85 7.28
N ALA A 135 4.63 -19.99 6.97
CA ALA A 135 5.47 -21.02 7.57
C ALA A 135 5.56 -20.89 9.09
N ARG A 136 5.72 -19.67 9.62
CA ARG A 136 5.79 -19.41 11.07
C ARG A 136 4.49 -19.70 11.79
N LEU A 137 3.35 -19.33 11.21
CA LEU A 137 2.05 -19.61 11.81
C LEU A 137 1.72 -21.10 11.76
N ALA A 138 2.02 -21.78 10.66
CA ALA A 138 1.87 -23.23 10.54
C ALA A 138 2.72 -23.99 11.58
N ALA A 139 3.96 -23.55 11.82
CA ALA A 139 4.83 -24.12 12.86
C ALA A 139 4.27 -23.92 14.29
N ARG A 140 3.36 -22.95 14.49
CA ARG A 140 2.63 -22.71 15.75
C ARG A 140 1.27 -23.42 15.81
N GLY A 141 0.99 -24.32 14.85
CA GLY A 141 -0.25 -25.09 14.80
C GLY A 141 -1.46 -24.37 14.20
N VAL A 142 -1.25 -23.20 13.59
CA VAL A 142 -2.34 -22.46 12.94
C VAL A 142 -2.68 -23.09 11.60
N THR A 143 -3.97 -23.23 11.30
CA THR A 143 -4.44 -23.64 9.97
C THR A 143 -4.28 -22.46 8.99
N VAL A 144 -3.36 -22.59 8.03
CA VAL A 144 -2.97 -21.53 7.11
C VAL A 144 -3.29 -21.90 5.66
N MET A 145 -3.90 -20.98 4.92
CA MET A 145 -4.01 -21.02 3.48
C MET A 145 -3.08 -19.95 2.88
N LEU A 146 -2.09 -20.38 2.12
CA LEU A 146 -1.21 -19.46 1.40
C LEU A 146 -1.83 -19.12 0.05
N THR A 147 -2.21 -17.85 -0.14
CA THR A 147 -2.73 -17.38 -1.43
C THR A 147 -1.61 -17.15 -2.44
N ALA A 148 -1.94 -17.00 -3.72
CA ALA A 148 -0.97 -16.62 -4.76
C ALA A 148 -0.71 -15.11 -4.85
N ALA A 149 -1.54 -14.27 -4.19
CA ALA A 149 -1.45 -12.82 -4.28
C ALA A 149 -0.25 -12.28 -3.47
N ARG A 150 0.76 -11.78 -4.16
CA ARG A 150 1.99 -11.22 -3.55
C ARG A 150 2.05 -9.70 -3.61
N PHE A 151 1.53 -9.12 -4.67
CA PHE A 151 1.60 -7.68 -4.92
C PHE A 151 0.24 -7.14 -5.33
N PRO A 152 -0.10 -5.89 -4.95
CA PRO A 152 -1.30 -5.23 -5.44
C PRO A 152 -1.17 -4.94 -6.94
N SER A 153 -2.23 -5.16 -7.71
CA SER A 153 -2.24 -4.81 -9.12
C SER A 153 -2.82 -3.40 -9.35
N PRO A 154 -2.33 -2.65 -10.36
CA PRO A 154 -2.89 -1.33 -10.70
C PRO A 154 -4.40 -1.36 -10.94
N LEU A 155 -4.90 -2.39 -11.62
CA LEU A 155 -6.35 -2.59 -11.83
C LEU A 155 -7.12 -2.64 -10.51
N ARG A 156 -6.62 -3.36 -9.52
CA ARG A 156 -7.31 -3.49 -8.22
C ARG A 156 -7.24 -2.22 -7.40
N ILE A 157 -6.13 -1.48 -7.48
CA ILE A 157 -6.03 -0.14 -6.90
C ILE A 157 -7.09 0.77 -7.50
N ALA A 158 -7.21 0.82 -8.84
CA ALA A 158 -8.20 1.62 -9.53
C ALA A 158 -9.65 1.22 -9.16
N GLN A 159 -9.94 -0.08 -9.07
CA GLN A 159 -11.27 -0.57 -8.68
C GLN A 159 -11.64 -0.19 -7.25
N VAL A 160 -10.72 -0.34 -6.29
CA VAL A 160 -10.95 0.07 -4.89
C VAL A 160 -11.14 1.59 -4.81
N ALA A 161 -10.31 2.38 -5.51
CA ALA A 161 -10.43 3.83 -5.55
C ALA A 161 -11.79 4.27 -6.13
N ALA A 162 -12.22 3.67 -7.24
CA ALA A 162 -13.51 3.96 -7.86
C ALA A 162 -14.70 3.61 -6.94
N ARG A 163 -14.67 2.45 -6.28
CA ARG A 163 -15.71 2.07 -5.30
C ARG A 163 -15.76 3.05 -4.12
N ARG A 164 -14.61 3.49 -3.64
CA ARG A 164 -14.50 4.47 -2.56
C ARG A 164 -15.01 5.83 -3.00
N HIS A 165 -14.66 6.28 -4.19
CA HIS A 165 -15.18 7.52 -4.78
C HIS A 165 -16.70 7.50 -4.94
N ALA A 166 -17.28 6.36 -5.31
CA ALA A 166 -18.72 6.14 -5.41
C ALA A 166 -19.44 5.97 -4.05
N GLY A 167 -18.74 6.12 -2.93
CA GLY A 167 -19.32 5.99 -1.58
C GLY A 167 -19.57 4.55 -1.10
N ALA A 168 -19.14 3.54 -1.85
CA ALA A 168 -19.29 2.13 -1.49
C ALA A 168 -18.24 1.62 -0.47
N MET A 169 -17.31 2.47 -0.06
CA MET A 169 -16.27 2.20 0.95
C MET A 169 -16.01 3.47 1.77
N PRO A 170 -15.52 3.34 3.02
CA PRO A 170 -15.16 4.50 3.83
C PRO A 170 -14.13 5.39 3.12
N VAL A 171 -14.25 6.70 3.33
CA VAL A 171 -13.29 7.68 2.78
C VAL A 171 -11.88 7.39 3.30
N ARG A 172 -10.91 7.47 2.40
CA ARG A 172 -9.47 7.44 2.73
C ARG A 172 -8.75 8.49 1.91
N GLU A 173 -8.15 9.41 2.60
CA GLU A 173 -7.30 10.42 1.97
C GLU A 173 -6.06 9.77 1.35
N ALA A 174 -5.55 10.39 0.30
CA ALA A 174 -4.31 9.99 -0.34
C ALA A 174 -3.09 10.52 0.45
N GLN A 175 -2.94 10.03 1.68
CA GLN A 175 -1.85 10.34 2.60
C GLN A 175 -1.11 9.07 3.01
N PRO A 176 0.18 9.15 3.39
CA PRO A 176 0.93 7.99 3.82
C PRO A 176 0.29 7.32 5.05
N LEU A 177 0.07 6.02 4.98
CA LEU A 177 -0.32 5.22 6.14
C LEU A 177 0.92 4.93 7.00
N TYR A 178 1.13 5.73 8.04
CA TYR A 178 2.19 5.50 9.01
C TYR A 178 1.70 4.54 10.09
N ILE A 179 2.24 3.32 10.10
CA ILE A 179 1.94 2.29 11.10
C ILE A 179 2.94 2.37 12.23
N ASP A 180 4.23 2.55 11.91
CA ASP A 180 5.28 2.76 12.90
C ASP A 180 5.40 4.25 13.24
N PRO A 181 5.65 4.61 14.52
CA PRO A 181 5.98 5.96 14.86
C PRO A 181 7.27 6.39 14.15
N PRO A 182 7.43 7.66 13.79
CA PRO A 182 8.65 8.14 13.16
C PRO A 182 9.85 7.91 14.07
N GLU A 183 10.88 7.19 13.59
CA GLU A 183 12.17 7.00 14.27
C GLU A 183 13.03 8.28 14.22
N ALA A 184 12.44 9.45 14.44
CA ALA A 184 13.21 10.69 14.53
C ALA A 184 13.99 10.68 15.85
N LYS A 185 15.26 10.32 15.81
CA LYS A 185 16.15 10.59 16.94
C LYS A 185 16.32 12.10 17.04
N PRO A 186 16.01 12.72 18.20
CA PRO A 186 16.35 14.12 18.40
C PRO A 186 17.85 14.30 18.11
N PRO A 187 18.26 15.43 17.48
CA PRO A 187 19.68 15.70 17.31
C PRO A 187 20.39 15.67 18.65
N ALA A 188 21.57 15.09 18.70
CA ALA A 188 22.35 14.89 19.93
C ALA A 188 22.67 16.20 20.70
N GLY A 189 22.38 17.37 20.13
CA GLY A 189 22.57 18.70 20.72
C GLY A 189 21.29 19.50 21.00
N GLY A 190 20.12 18.85 21.00
CA GLY A 190 18.84 19.55 21.10
C GLY A 190 18.38 20.26 19.79
N PRO A 191 17.23 20.92 19.80
CA PRO A 191 16.77 21.66 18.65
C PRO A 191 17.72 22.85 18.36
N ARG A 192 18.06 23.01 17.08
CA ARG A 192 18.86 24.16 16.63
C ARG A 192 18.18 25.45 17.06
N PRO A 193 18.84 26.37 17.73
CA PRO A 193 18.24 27.66 18.08
C PRO A 193 17.78 28.37 16.81
N PRO A 194 16.69 29.15 16.87
CA PRO A 194 16.25 29.93 15.73
C PRO A 194 17.39 30.86 15.28
N PRO A 195 17.55 31.12 13.99
CA PRO A 195 18.52 32.12 13.52
C PRO A 195 18.18 33.45 14.19
N ASP A 196 19.18 34.08 14.81
CA ASP A 196 19.02 35.41 15.40
C ASP A 196 18.39 36.32 14.35
N ALA A 197 17.26 36.93 14.72
CA ALA A 197 16.66 37.96 13.91
C ALA A 197 17.71 39.09 13.85
N ALA A 198 18.43 39.20 12.75
CA ALA A 198 19.31 40.32 12.48
C ALA A 198 18.47 41.61 12.51
N MET A 199 18.76 42.43 13.54
CA MET A 199 18.26 43.81 13.63
C MET A 199 18.86 44.65 12.50
#